data_7c4c076f9585a3f0535a8b2a6b33764b
#
_entry.id   7c4c076f9585a3f0535a8b2a6b33764b
#
_cell.length_a   1.000
_cell.length_b   1.000
_cell.length_c   1.000
_cell.angle_alpha   90.00
_cell.angle_beta   90.00
_cell.angle_gamma   90.00
#
_symmetry.space_group_name_H-M   'P 1'
#
loop_
_entity.id
_entity.type
_entity.pdbx_description
1 polymer ?
#
loop_
_entity_poly.entity_id
_entity_poly.type
_entity_poly.pdbx_seq_one_letter_code
_entity_poly.pdbx_strand_id
1 'polypeptide(L)'
;MTVIRGATTIAEDQPEEIKKAVGELLEQIEYRNQLKRDEILSIVFSSTSDIHSFYPAKAAREAGFASCSLFSAQEPEIDGGLALCIRVMIF
;
A
#
# COMPACT_ATOMS: atom_id res chain seq x y z
N MET A 1 8.36 -18.77 4.18
CA MET A 1 7.84 -17.53 3.56
C MET A 1 7.56 -16.49 4.64
N THR A 2 7.99 -15.27 4.42
CA THR A 2 7.77 -14.17 5.35
C THR A 2 6.64 -13.29 4.83
N VAL A 3 5.76 -12.87 5.72
CA VAL A 3 4.68 -11.94 5.38
C VAL A 3 4.92 -10.67 6.19
N ILE A 4 4.97 -9.54 5.50
CA ILE A 4 5.22 -8.23 6.10
C ILE A 4 3.98 -7.38 5.93
N ARG A 5 3.56 -6.70 7.00
CA ARG A 5 2.38 -5.84 6.98
C ARG A 5 2.76 -4.41 7.32
N GLY A 6 2.01 -3.48 6.78
CA GLY A 6 2.18 -2.07 7.10
C GLY A 6 0.89 -1.32 6.83
N ALA A 7 0.85 -0.09 7.32
CA ALA A 7 -0.30 0.79 7.10
C ALA A 7 0.14 2.24 7.14
N THR A 8 -0.63 3.08 6.45
CA THR A 8 -0.43 4.52 6.47
C THR A 8 -1.78 5.22 6.27
N THR A 9 -1.84 6.49 6.58
CA THR A 9 -3.01 7.32 6.33
C THR A 9 -2.61 8.50 5.47
N ILE A 10 -3.60 9.09 4.79
CA ILE A 10 -3.40 10.29 4.00
C ILE A 10 -4.30 11.40 4.54
N ALA A 11 -3.95 12.65 4.30
CA ALA A 11 -4.74 13.79 4.77
C ALA A 11 -5.95 14.04 3.86
N GLU A 12 -5.80 13.84 2.57
CA GLU A 12 -6.85 14.03 1.58
C GLU A 12 -6.77 12.95 0.52
N ASP A 13 -7.94 12.57 -0.04
CA ASP A 13 -8.00 11.61 -1.14
C ASP A 13 -7.62 12.29 -2.45
N GLN A 14 -6.32 12.39 -2.72
CA GLN A 14 -5.75 12.97 -3.92
C GLN A 14 -4.70 12.02 -4.49
N PRO A 15 -4.60 11.88 -5.83
CA PRO A 15 -3.62 10.98 -6.43
C PRO A 15 -2.19 11.22 -5.94
N GLU A 16 -1.78 12.48 -5.82
CA GLU A 16 -0.43 12.82 -5.39
C GLU A 16 -0.16 12.37 -3.96
N GLU A 17 -1.14 12.49 -3.07
CA GLU A 17 -1.00 12.03 -1.69
C GLU A 17 -0.92 10.52 -1.60
N ILE A 18 -1.71 9.81 -2.42
CA ILE A 18 -1.68 8.35 -2.46
C ILE A 18 -0.32 7.86 -2.97
N LYS A 19 0.18 8.45 -4.05
CA LYS A 19 1.49 8.10 -4.60
C LYS A 19 2.60 8.30 -3.58
N LYS A 20 2.59 9.43 -2.90
CA LYS A 20 3.59 9.74 -1.88
C LYS A 20 3.50 8.78 -0.70
N ALA A 21 2.29 8.55 -0.19
CA ALA A 21 2.08 7.69 0.97
C ALA A 21 2.48 6.25 0.69
N VAL A 22 2.07 5.71 -0.45
CA VAL A 22 2.43 4.34 -0.85
C VAL A 22 3.94 4.22 -1.05
N GLY A 23 4.55 5.19 -1.73
CA GLY A 23 6.00 5.19 -1.95
C GLY A 23 6.78 5.19 -0.65
N GLU A 24 6.41 6.07 0.29
CA GLU A 24 7.05 6.16 1.59
C GLU A 24 6.84 4.89 2.42
N LEU A 25 5.63 4.34 2.40
CA LEU A 25 5.31 3.12 3.14
C LEU A 25 6.17 1.95 2.67
N LEU A 26 6.25 1.74 1.35
CA LEU A 26 7.03 0.65 0.79
C LEU A 26 8.52 0.85 1.03
N GLU A 27 8.99 2.08 0.92
CA GLU A 27 10.40 2.41 1.18
C GLU A 27 10.77 2.12 2.63
N GLN A 28 9.92 2.47 3.58
CA GLN A 28 10.14 2.17 5.00
C GLN A 28 10.16 0.67 5.26
N ILE A 29 9.27 -0.07 4.62
CA ILE A 29 9.21 -1.53 4.76
C ILE A 29 10.49 -2.17 4.20
N GLU A 30 10.93 -1.72 3.03
CA GLU A 30 12.18 -2.21 2.44
C GLU A 30 13.36 -1.98 3.38
N TYR A 31 13.45 -0.79 3.92
CA TYR A 31 14.56 -0.41 4.80
C TYR A 31 14.56 -1.22 6.10
N ARG A 32 13.41 -1.28 6.77
CA ARG A 32 13.30 -1.94 8.08
C ARG A 32 13.49 -3.45 8.02
N ASN A 33 13.18 -4.06 6.90
CA ASN A 33 13.24 -5.51 6.74
C ASN A 33 14.37 -5.95 5.81
N GLN A 34 15.18 -5.02 5.31
CA GLN A 34 16.23 -5.28 4.34
C GLN A 34 15.70 -6.11 3.17
N LEU A 35 14.52 -5.74 2.70
CA LEU A 35 13.78 -6.47 1.69
C LEU A 35 14.29 -6.11 0.30
N LYS A 36 14.50 -7.13 -0.54
CA LYS A 36 14.88 -6.94 -1.94
C LYS A 36 13.64 -7.10 -2.81
N ARG A 37 13.46 -6.19 -3.76
CA ARG A 37 12.28 -6.20 -4.63
C ARG A 37 12.12 -7.48 -5.44
N ASP A 38 13.22 -8.10 -5.85
CA ASP A 38 13.18 -9.34 -6.61
C ASP A 38 12.78 -10.55 -5.76
N GLU A 39 12.73 -10.41 -4.45
CA GLU A 39 12.28 -11.45 -3.54
C GLU A 39 10.77 -11.35 -3.23
N ILE A 40 10.11 -10.29 -3.66
CA ILE A 40 8.69 -10.09 -3.41
C ILE A 40 7.87 -10.90 -4.41
N LEU A 41 6.97 -11.73 -3.89
CA LEU A 41 6.06 -12.53 -4.72
C LEU A 41 4.81 -11.74 -5.08
N SER A 42 4.21 -11.08 -4.09
CA SER A 42 3.00 -10.31 -4.30
C SER A 42 2.84 -9.23 -3.24
N ILE A 43 2.13 -8.17 -3.59
CA ILE A 43 1.77 -7.09 -2.68
C ILE A 43 0.25 -6.91 -2.76
N VAL A 44 -0.41 -7.04 -1.62
CA VAL A 44 -1.86 -6.84 -1.51
C VAL A 44 -2.09 -5.55 -0.74
N PHE A 45 -2.85 -4.65 -1.34
CA PHE A 45 -3.26 -3.40 -0.70
C PHE A 45 -4.72 -3.48 -0.32
N SER A 46 -5.07 -2.90 0.80
CA SER A 46 -6.46 -2.60 1.09
C SER A 46 -6.55 -1.13 1.48
N SER A 47 -7.67 -0.51 1.14
CA SER A 47 -7.89 0.90 1.45
C SER A 47 -9.32 1.11 1.92
N THR A 48 -9.50 2.10 2.78
CA THR A 48 -10.83 2.48 3.26
C THR A 48 -11.66 3.03 2.11
N SER A 49 -12.98 2.96 2.24
CA SER A 49 -13.92 3.31 1.15
C SER A 49 -13.89 4.79 0.76
N ASP A 50 -13.31 5.63 1.59
CA ASP A 50 -13.14 7.05 1.32
C ASP A 50 -11.96 7.37 0.40
N ILE A 51 -11.17 6.36 0.02
CA ILE A 51 -10.08 6.50 -0.95
C ILE A 51 -10.56 5.99 -2.30
N HIS A 52 -10.68 6.87 -3.28
CA HIS A 52 -11.15 6.51 -4.61
C HIS A 52 -10.53 7.33 -5.73
N SER A 53 -9.53 8.16 -5.44
CA SER A 53 -8.91 8.98 -6.48
C SER A 53 -7.80 8.26 -7.26
N PHE A 54 -7.21 7.21 -6.67
CA PHE A 54 -6.10 6.51 -7.30
C PHE A 54 -5.92 5.12 -6.69
N TYR A 55 -5.47 4.15 -7.49
CA TYR A 55 -5.19 2.80 -7.00
C TYR A 55 -3.86 2.74 -6.26
N PRO A 56 -3.83 2.29 -5.00
CA PRO A 56 -2.55 2.06 -4.31
C PRO A 56 -1.62 1.10 -5.07
N ALA A 57 -2.16 0.06 -5.68
CA ALA A 57 -1.35 -0.87 -6.49
C ALA A 57 -0.69 -0.17 -7.68
N LYS A 58 -1.38 0.77 -8.31
CA LYS A 58 -0.80 1.54 -9.40
C LYS A 58 0.31 2.45 -8.92
N ALA A 59 0.14 3.03 -7.72
CA ALA A 59 1.19 3.84 -7.11
C ALA A 59 2.44 3.01 -6.84
N ALA A 60 2.27 1.77 -6.37
CA ALA A 60 3.39 0.85 -6.15
C ALA A 60 4.11 0.52 -7.45
N ARG A 61 3.36 0.27 -8.52
CA ARG A 61 3.95 -0.02 -9.84
C ARG A 61 4.76 1.17 -10.34
N GLU A 62 4.24 2.37 -10.20
CA GLU A 62 4.95 3.59 -10.61
C GLU A 62 6.19 3.84 -9.77
N ALA A 63 6.21 3.35 -8.53
CA ALA A 63 7.38 3.45 -7.66
C ALA A 63 8.43 2.36 -7.93
N GLY A 64 8.21 1.50 -8.92
CA GLY A 64 9.17 0.50 -9.33
C GLY A 64 8.89 -0.92 -8.86
N PHE A 65 7.77 -1.17 -8.20
CA PHE A 65 7.38 -2.51 -7.75
C PHE A 65 6.55 -3.19 -8.83
N ALA A 66 7.17 -3.41 -9.99
CA ALA A 66 6.46 -3.91 -11.17
C ALA A 66 6.72 -5.38 -11.48
N SER A 67 7.66 -6.02 -10.78
CA SER A 67 8.05 -7.42 -11.06
C SER A 67 7.27 -8.44 -10.24
N CYS A 68 6.33 -8.01 -9.41
CA CYS A 68 5.52 -8.89 -8.58
C CYS A 68 4.03 -8.68 -8.88
N SER A 69 3.20 -9.60 -8.39
CA SER A 69 1.75 -9.47 -8.51
C SER A 69 1.24 -8.39 -7.55
N LEU A 70 0.40 -7.50 -8.05
CA LEU A 70 -0.18 -6.40 -7.26
C LEU A 70 -1.70 -6.54 -7.23
N PHE A 71 -2.30 -6.31 -6.08
CA PHE A 71 -3.73 -6.41 -5.91
C PHE A 71 -4.22 -5.35 -4.93
N SER A 72 -5.38 -4.76 -5.22
CA SER A 72 -6.03 -3.79 -4.33
C SER A 72 -7.43 -4.27 -3.99
N ALA A 73 -7.82 -4.10 -2.73
CA ALA A 73 -9.16 -4.43 -2.25
C ALA A 73 -9.64 -3.29 -1.34
N GLN A 74 -10.94 -3.30 -1.04
CA GLN A 74 -11.51 -2.32 -0.14
C GLN A 74 -11.60 -2.91 1.28
N GLU A 75 -11.21 -2.10 2.26
CA GLU A 75 -11.36 -2.45 3.67
C GLU A 75 -12.85 -2.52 4.03
N PRO A 76 -13.25 -3.45 4.89
CA PRO A 76 -14.59 -3.40 5.45
C PRO A 76 -14.84 -2.09 6.19
N GLU A 77 -16.04 -1.54 6.06
CA GLU A 77 -16.41 -0.33 6.80
C GLU A 77 -16.75 -0.71 8.22
N ILE A 78 -15.96 -0.21 9.16
CA ILE A 78 -16.15 -0.49 10.59
C ILE A 78 -16.37 0.84 11.30
N ASP A 79 -17.43 0.92 12.07
CA ASP A 79 -17.74 2.11 12.86
C ASP A 79 -16.59 2.40 13.83
N GLY A 80 -16.10 3.64 13.81
CA GLY A 80 -14.97 4.04 14.63
C GLY A 80 -13.61 3.63 14.08
N GLY A 81 -13.56 3.03 12.89
CA GLY A 81 -12.31 2.69 12.22
C GLY A 81 -11.59 3.91 11.69
N LEU A 82 -10.33 3.73 11.29
CA LEU A 82 -9.53 4.80 10.71
C LEU A 82 -10.10 5.24 9.36
N ALA A 83 -10.02 6.55 9.12
CA ALA A 83 -10.35 7.12 7.82
C ALA A 83 -9.09 7.25 6.98
N LEU A 84 -9.26 7.30 5.65
CA LEU A 84 -8.19 7.55 4.68
C LEU A 84 -6.96 6.69 4.95
N CYS A 85 -7.19 5.40 5.12
CA CYS A 85 -6.16 4.44 5.51
C CYS A 85 -5.83 3.49 4.37
N ILE A 86 -4.55 3.26 4.15
CA ILE A 86 -4.04 2.27 3.20
C ILE A 86 -3.24 1.24 3.98
N ARG A 87 -3.56 -0.03 3.80
CA ARG A 87 -2.84 -1.15 4.42
C ARG A 87 -2.18 -1.97 3.33
N VAL A 88 -1.09 -2.62 3.69
CA VAL A 88 -0.34 -3.45 2.75
C VAL A 88 0.05 -4.76 3.40
N MET A 89 0.06 -5.82 2.59
CA MET A 89 0.59 -7.12 2.98
C MET A 89 1.50 -7.59 1.85
N ILE A 90 2.75 -7.87 2.20
CA ILE A 90 3.79 -8.27 1.25
C ILE A 90 4.18 -9.70 1.50
N PHE A 91 4.13 -10.51 0.46
CA PHE A 91 4.48 -11.94 0.50
C PHE A 91 5.82 -12.18 -0.19
#